data_e41c44273ab6796afa8ab2072602fc9c
#
_entry.id   e41c44273ab6796afa8ab2072602fc9c
#
_cell.length_a   1.000
_cell.length_b   1.000
_cell.length_c   1.000
_cell.angle_alpha   90.00
_cell.angle_beta   90.00
_cell.angle_gamma   90.00
#
_symmetry.space_group_name_H-M   'P 1'
#
loop_
_entity.id
_entity.type
_entity.pdbx_description
1 polymer ?
#
loop_
_entity_poly.entity_id
_entity_poly.type
_entity_poly.pdbx_seq_one_letter_code
_entity_poly.pdbx_strand_id
1 'polypeptide(L)'
;IYDIRQGMDEWRYRLRIATPAYVCQDTVFSQPARLDVVSDFDNDGVLNSVDLDDDNDGILDTDEGEGDFDGDGIKNRFDLDSDGDGCYDVTEAGFTDKILDANADGILGDNQPYTVDSLGRITSGLLNDGYSTPNDLDENGQMDFLQFGQNILNAVLNSSSLQMLASGTGSFKITASVPTNDKILFQWQESRDGGTSWFNVPETAPYSGTTTSELTLTQPDVSLTGYKYRVLLTIPSYVCAVMPLNLNADLTVYPDNDKDGVRDSQDQDDDNDGILDSYEGNGDNDQDGIPNRFDLDADGDGCLDVTEAGFLDANGDGLIGPDTVTTMFIDSLNSLGSKAVSSSGRVNSFGGYGVPADLDGNGTYDFLEEGAPITDVECPDSVTVAEGGNAIFSGNATVESGTVKYQWEISKDSGTTWSDITESGLMFVGLGQGYYSSSQSGRPKFIELMATKDIDNLSEYRLQNHQNGTTGVNYNYTLSGSIKKGQMILLYYDSYAFNQYFNTNYSTGYARYF
;
A
#
# COMPACT_ATOMS: atom_id res chain seq x y z
N ILE A 1 -37.21 -28.22 -67.00
CA ILE A 1 -36.05 -28.96 -66.50
C ILE A 1 -35.96 -28.57 -65.03
N TYR A 2 -35.92 -29.57 -64.17
CA TYR A 2 -35.81 -29.35 -62.73
C TYR A 2 -34.41 -29.80 -62.30
N ASP A 3 -33.82 -29.17 -61.36
CA ASP A 3 -32.53 -29.50 -60.79
C ASP A 3 -31.36 -29.35 -61.80
N ILE A 4 -31.01 -28.12 -62.16
CA ILE A 4 -29.87 -27.80 -63.03
C ILE A 4 -28.61 -27.95 -62.22
N ARG A 5 -27.63 -28.69 -62.75
CA ARG A 5 -26.32 -28.91 -62.09
C ARG A 5 -25.17 -28.47 -62.99
N GLN A 6 -24.05 -28.10 -62.45
CA GLN A 6 -22.84 -27.69 -63.17
C GLN A 6 -22.46 -28.70 -64.28
N GLY A 7 -22.65 -30.02 -64.05
CA GLY A 7 -22.40 -31.05 -65.04
C GLY A 7 -23.36 -31.04 -66.23
N MET A 8 -24.36 -30.15 -66.28
CA MET A 8 -25.27 -29.94 -67.40
C MET A 8 -24.85 -28.76 -68.29
N ASP A 9 -23.75 -28.10 -67.97
CA ASP A 9 -23.23 -27.01 -68.81
C ASP A 9 -22.94 -27.52 -70.22
N GLU A 10 -23.16 -26.61 -71.17
CA GLU A 10 -23.06 -26.87 -72.61
C GLU A 10 -24.06 -27.95 -73.17
N TRP A 11 -24.94 -28.53 -72.32
CA TRP A 11 -25.95 -29.39 -72.82
C TRP A 11 -26.83 -28.66 -73.82
N ARG A 12 -27.26 -29.40 -74.86
CA ARG A 12 -28.11 -28.90 -75.94
C ARG A 12 -29.45 -29.53 -75.94
N TYR A 13 -30.47 -28.73 -75.96
CA TYR A 13 -31.86 -29.16 -75.95
C TYR A 13 -32.50 -28.83 -77.31
N ARG A 14 -33.26 -29.76 -77.90
CA ARG A 14 -34.06 -29.50 -79.06
C ARG A 14 -35.46 -30.11 -78.92
N LEU A 15 -36.41 -29.45 -79.48
CA LEU A 15 -37.77 -29.93 -79.52
C LEU A 15 -37.94 -30.90 -80.72
N ARG A 16 -38.42 -32.06 -80.42
CA ARG A 16 -38.87 -33.01 -81.44
C ARG A 16 -40.35 -32.76 -81.67
N ILE A 17 -40.75 -32.43 -82.89
CA ILE A 17 -42.12 -32.11 -83.30
C ILE A 17 -42.61 -33.20 -84.23
N ALA A 18 -43.74 -33.76 -83.92
CA ALA A 18 -44.40 -34.75 -84.74
C ALA A 18 -45.91 -34.52 -84.73
N THR A 19 -46.55 -34.72 -85.80
CA THR A 19 -48.01 -34.71 -85.90
C THR A 19 -48.54 -36.15 -85.89
N PRO A 20 -49.18 -36.62 -84.81
CA PRO A 20 -49.60 -38.05 -84.68
C PRO A 20 -50.54 -38.55 -85.72
N ALA A 21 -51.27 -37.65 -86.40
CA ALA A 21 -52.25 -38.04 -87.44
C ALA A 21 -51.65 -38.09 -88.85
N TYR A 22 -50.34 -37.75 -89.03
CA TYR A 22 -49.69 -37.74 -90.35
C TYR A 22 -48.38 -38.55 -90.29
N VAL A 23 -48.51 -39.87 -90.50
CA VAL A 23 -47.45 -40.88 -90.34
C VAL A 23 -46.43 -40.89 -91.49
N CYS A 24 -46.64 -40.16 -92.56
CA CYS A 24 -45.76 -40.14 -93.74
C CYS A 24 -44.72 -38.97 -93.72
N GLN A 25 -44.63 -38.18 -92.68
CA GLN A 25 -43.69 -37.10 -92.59
C GLN A 25 -42.66 -37.36 -91.50
N ASP A 26 -41.40 -37.11 -91.84
CA ASP A 26 -40.30 -37.22 -90.87
C ASP A 26 -40.51 -36.25 -89.72
N THR A 27 -40.12 -36.70 -88.56
CA THR A 27 -40.11 -35.81 -87.39
C THR A 27 -39.21 -34.61 -87.61
N VAL A 28 -39.76 -33.42 -87.39
CA VAL A 28 -39.00 -32.15 -87.46
C VAL A 28 -38.41 -31.81 -86.10
N PHE A 29 -37.18 -31.39 -86.12
CA PHE A 29 -36.49 -30.92 -84.94
C PHE A 29 -36.33 -29.41 -84.97
N SER A 30 -36.48 -28.75 -83.84
CA SER A 30 -36.07 -27.37 -83.69
C SER A 30 -34.55 -27.24 -83.79
N GLN A 31 -34.06 -26.00 -83.98
CA GLN A 31 -32.67 -25.71 -83.74
C GLN A 31 -32.36 -26.03 -82.26
N PRO A 32 -31.16 -26.54 -81.94
CA PRO A 32 -30.77 -26.81 -80.58
C PRO A 32 -30.47 -25.50 -79.86
N ALA A 33 -30.95 -25.37 -78.63
CA ALA A 33 -30.55 -24.34 -77.67
C ALA A 33 -29.49 -24.93 -76.74
N ARG A 34 -28.45 -24.18 -76.47
CA ARG A 34 -27.42 -24.54 -75.47
C ARG A 34 -27.89 -24.06 -74.10
N LEU A 35 -27.63 -24.86 -73.09
CA LEU A 35 -27.74 -24.53 -71.71
C LEU A 35 -26.34 -24.09 -71.26
N ASP A 36 -26.22 -22.93 -70.76
CA ASP A 36 -25.05 -22.45 -70.06
C ASP A 36 -25.37 -22.47 -68.57
N VAL A 37 -24.61 -23.22 -67.77
CA VAL A 37 -24.74 -23.31 -66.33
C VAL A 37 -23.61 -22.43 -65.74
N VAL A 38 -23.98 -21.41 -65.04
CA VAL A 38 -23.06 -20.49 -64.35
C VAL A 38 -23.09 -20.80 -62.85
N SER A 39 -21.99 -20.58 -62.18
CA SER A 39 -21.89 -20.77 -60.74
C SER A 39 -22.49 -19.59 -60.01
N ASP A 40 -23.24 -19.86 -59.00
CA ASP A 40 -23.81 -19.01 -57.98
C ASP A 40 -23.83 -19.89 -56.73
N PHE A 41 -22.78 -19.77 -55.87
CA PHE A 41 -22.48 -20.76 -54.82
C PHE A 41 -23.42 -20.61 -53.64
N ASP A 42 -23.60 -19.38 -53.15
CA ASP A 42 -24.45 -19.05 -52.02
C ASP A 42 -25.95 -18.92 -52.40
N ASN A 43 -26.26 -18.90 -53.73
CA ASN A 43 -27.61 -18.79 -54.30
C ASN A 43 -28.29 -17.44 -53.94
N ASP A 44 -27.55 -16.36 -53.85
CA ASP A 44 -28.05 -15.02 -53.59
C ASP A 44 -28.59 -14.33 -54.84
N GLY A 45 -28.28 -14.87 -56.03
CA GLY A 45 -28.69 -14.41 -57.37
C GLY A 45 -27.64 -13.58 -58.07
N VAL A 46 -26.44 -13.41 -57.52
CA VAL A 46 -25.26 -12.84 -58.17
C VAL A 46 -24.32 -13.99 -58.55
N LEU A 47 -23.69 -13.90 -59.69
CA LEU A 47 -22.83 -15.00 -60.16
C LEU A 47 -21.45 -14.87 -59.55
N ASN A 48 -20.82 -15.96 -59.17
CA ASN A 48 -19.45 -15.98 -58.62
C ASN A 48 -18.41 -15.21 -59.47
N SER A 49 -18.64 -14.98 -60.73
CA SER A 49 -17.72 -14.25 -61.60
C SER A 49 -17.78 -12.72 -61.42
N VAL A 50 -18.79 -12.22 -60.74
CA VAL A 50 -19.05 -10.81 -60.45
C VAL A 50 -19.34 -10.56 -58.98
N ASP A 51 -19.57 -11.64 -58.23
CA ASP A 51 -19.68 -11.61 -56.79
C ASP A 51 -18.35 -11.22 -56.16
N LEU A 52 -18.37 -10.59 -55.01
CA LEU A 52 -17.20 -10.20 -54.22
C LEU A 52 -17.13 -10.97 -52.90
N ASP A 53 -18.15 -11.79 -52.60
CA ASP A 53 -18.29 -12.58 -51.38
C ASP A 53 -19.08 -13.83 -51.75
N ASP A 54 -18.38 -14.81 -52.31
CA ASP A 54 -18.95 -15.99 -52.97
C ASP A 54 -19.72 -16.93 -52.03
N ASP A 55 -19.53 -16.83 -50.69
CA ASP A 55 -20.21 -17.67 -49.69
C ASP A 55 -21.00 -16.88 -48.64
N ASN A 56 -20.98 -15.54 -48.74
CA ASN A 56 -21.75 -14.62 -47.90
C ASN A 56 -21.32 -14.61 -46.41
N ASP A 57 -20.07 -14.85 -46.11
CA ASP A 57 -19.58 -14.78 -44.74
C ASP A 57 -19.17 -13.37 -44.31
N GLY A 58 -19.13 -12.44 -45.28
CA GLY A 58 -18.75 -11.02 -45.04
C GLY A 58 -17.28 -10.74 -45.23
N ILE A 59 -16.47 -11.72 -45.56
CA ILE A 59 -15.08 -11.53 -45.99
C ILE A 59 -15.11 -11.39 -47.53
N LEU A 60 -14.20 -10.63 -48.08
CA LEU A 60 -14.14 -10.49 -49.54
C LEU A 60 -13.30 -11.62 -50.13
N ASP A 61 -13.72 -12.20 -51.27
CA ASP A 61 -12.95 -13.17 -52.05
C ASP A 61 -11.48 -12.80 -52.22
N THR A 62 -11.18 -11.49 -52.28
CA THR A 62 -9.82 -10.98 -52.43
C THR A 62 -8.98 -11.12 -51.16
N ASP A 63 -9.62 -11.19 -50.01
CA ASP A 63 -8.96 -11.34 -48.71
C ASP A 63 -8.84 -12.83 -48.35
N GLU A 64 -9.77 -13.68 -48.80
CA GLU A 64 -9.74 -15.12 -48.63
C GLU A 64 -8.81 -15.81 -49.63
N GLY A 65 -8.86 -15.38 -50.89
CA GLY A 65 -8.00 -15.89 -51.97
C GLY A 65 -8.51 -17.19 -52.61
N GLU A 66 -7.67 -17.70 -53.53
CA GLU A 66 -7.96 -18.93 -54.30
C GLU A 66 -7.38 -20.20 -53.62
N GLY A 67 -6.95 -20.09 -52.34
CA GLY A 67 -6.40 -21.19 -51.58
C GLY A 67 -7.45 -22.21 -51.14
N ASP A 68 -6.98 -23.27 -50.51
CA ASP A 68 -7.71 -24.29 -49.79
C ASP A 68 -6.78 -24.60 -48.61
N PHE A 69 -7.02 -23.90 -47.50
CA PHE A 69 -6.06 -23.83 -46.41
C PHE A 69 -6.05 -25.11 -45.56
N ASP A 70 -7.23 -25.68 -45.27
CA ASP A 70 -7.37 -26.89 -44.49
C ASP A 70 -7.18 -28.17 -45.34
N GLY A 71 -7.27 -28.05 -46.72
CA GLY A 71 -7.05 -29.13 -47.64
C GLY A 71 -8.26 -30.06 -47.81
N ASP A 72 -9.47 -29.62 -47.48
CA ASP A 72 -10.68 -30.40 -47.55
C ASP A 72 -11.26 -30.50 -48.99
N GLY A 73 -10.82 -29.64 -49.90
CA GLY A 73 -11.20 -29.58 -51.30
C GLY A 73 -12.17 -28.46 -51.63
N ILE A 74 -12.58 -27.65 -50.67
CA ILE A 74 -13.30 -26.38 -50.84
C ILE A 74 -12.24 -25.26 -50.82
N LYS A 75 -12.41 -24.26 -51.65
CA LYS A 75 -11.52 -23.11 -51.61
C LYS A 75 -12.01 -22.13 -50.56
N ASN A 76 -11.08 -21.41 -49.91
CA ASN A 76 -11.40 -20.50 -48.83
C ASN A 76 -12.59 -19.58 -49.13
N ARG A 77 -12.68 -18.98 -50.32
CA ARG A 77 -13.79 -18.12 -50.72
C ARG A 77 -15.15 -18.81 -50.94
N PHE A 78 -15.23 -20.08 -50.66
CA PHE A 78 -16.43 -20.89 -50.66
C PHE A 78 -16.59 -21.68 -49.36
N ASP A 79 -15.72 -21.42 -48.41
CA ASP A 79 -15.58 -22.19 -47.19
C ASP A 79 -15.81 -21.30 -45.99
N LEU A 80 -16.84 -21.55 -45.23
CA LEU A 80 -17.20 -20.79 -44.04
C LEU A 80 -16.32 -21.12 -42.83
N ASP A 81 -15.37 -22.08 -42.97
CA ASP A 81 -14.43 -22.55 -41.93
C ASP A 81 -13.10 -22.90 -42.60
N SER A 82 -12.46 -21.89 -43.21
CA SER A 82 -11.32 -22.02 -44.13
C SER A 82 -10.13 -22.77 -43.55
N ASP A 83 -9.94 -22.78 -42.22
CA ASP A 83 -8.85 -23.47 -41.57
C ASP A 83 -9.27 -24.83 -40.97
N GLY A 84 -10.55 -25.13 -40.94
CA GLY A 84 -11.09 -26.43 -40.56
C GLY A 84 -11.04 -26.70 -39.05
N ASP A 85 -10.98 -25.68 -38.21
CA ASP A 85 -10.86 -25.84 -36.77
C ASP A 85 -12.21 -25.87 -36.02
N GLY A 86 -13.30 -25.54 -36.73
CA GLY A 86 -14.67 -25.53 -36.22
C GLY A 86 -15.13 -24.17 -35.68
N CYS A 87 -14.38 -23.14 -35.92
CA CYS A 87 -14.77 -21.75 -35.72
C CYS A 87 -15.05 -21.13 -37.10
N TYR A 88 -16.16 -20.47 -37.28
CA TYR A 88 -16.48 -19.88 -38.58
C TYR A 88 -15.65 -18.63 -38.86
N ASP A 89 -15.25 -18.46 -40.12
CA ASP A 89 -14.41 -17.35 -40.60
C ASP A 89 -14.97 -15.99 -40.25
N VAL A 90 -16.29 -15.78 -40.41
CA VAL A 90 -17.00 -14.55 -40.01
C VAL A 90 -16.70 -14.15 -38.55
N THR A 91 -16.63 -15.14 -37.67
CA THR A 91 -16.37 -14.90 -36.25
C THR A 91 -14.90 -14.54 -36.00
N GLU A 92 -13.99 -15.24 -36.66
CA GLU A 92 -12.54 -15.01 -36.51
C GLU A 92 -12.09 -13.75 -37.20
N ALA A 93 -12.71 -13.38 -38.31
CA ALA A 93 -12.53 -12.07 -38.94
C ALA A 93 -12.98 -10.90 -38.06
N GLY A 94 -13.70 -11.18 -36.96
CA GLY A 94 -14.25 -10.17 -36.07
C GLY A 94 -15.51 -9.49 -36.60
N PHE A 95 -16.12 -10.04 -37.62
CA PHE A 95 -17.38 -9.57 -38.16
C PHE A 95 -18.51 -10.18 -37.35
N THR A 96 -18.78 -9.58 -36.25
CA THR A 96 -19.79 -10.07 -35.34
C THR A 96 -21.11 -9.41 -35.63
N ASP A 97 -22.01 -10.12 -36.17
CA ASP A 97 -23.43 -9.87 -35.94
C ASP A 97 -23.80 -10.36 -34.52
N LYS A 98 -23.28 -9.62 -33.52
CA LYS A 98 -23.42 -9.97 -32.10
C LYS A 98 -24.85 -9.92 -31.59
N ILE A 99 -25.75 -9.37 -32.33
CA ILE A 99 -27.12 -9.14 -31.86
C ILE A 99 -28.10 -10.16 -32.45
N LEU A 100 -27.79 -10.76 -33.58
CA LEU A 100 -28.81 -11.41 -34.39
C LEU A 100 -28.41 -12.76 -35.00
N ASP A 101 -27.18 -13.24 -34.88
CA ASP A 101 -26.86 -14.61 -35.31
C ASP A 101 -27.37 -15.63 -34.28
N ALA A 102 -28.69 -15.85 -34.32
CA ALA A 102 -29.34 -16.87 -33.49
C ALA A 102 -29.12 -18.29 -34.00
N ASN A 103 -28.58 -18.48 -35.22
CA ASN A 103 -28.38 -19.76 -35.86
C ASN A 103 -26.92 -20.22 -36.00
N ALA A 104 -25.96 -19.30 -35.85
CA ALA A 104 -24.53 -19.59 -35.94
C ALA A 104 -24.20 -20.46 -37.18
N ASP A 105 -24.58 -19.98 -38.37
CA ASP A 105 -24.42 -20.74 -39.62
C ASP A 105 -23.18 -20.35 -40.43
N GLY A 106 -22.39 -19.39 -39.92
CA GLY A 106 -21.16 -18.94 -40.55
C GLY A 106 -21.37 -17.84 -41.61
N ILE A 107 -22.59 -17.40 -41.84
CA ILE A 107 -22.94 -16.40 -42.83
C ILE A 107 -23.14 -15.04 -42.14
N LEU A 108 -22.74 -13.96 -42.81
CA LEU A 108 -22.95 -12.61 -42.27
C LEU A 108 -24.43 -12.24 -42.30
N GLY A 109 -24.98 -11.83 -41.15
CA GLY A 109 -26.35 -11.31 -41.03
C GLY A 109 -27.39 -12.35 -40.64
N ASP A 110 -28.61 -11.83 -40.38
CA ASP A 110 -29.70 -12.55 -39.73
C ASP A 110 -30.66 -13.15 -40.76
N ASN A 111 -30.81 -14.44 -40.78
CA ASN A 111 -31.90 -15.19 -41.45
C ASN A 111 -32.16 -14.93 -42.94
N GLN A 112 -32.08 -15.99 -43.74
CA GLN A 112 -32.53 -15.98 -45.14
C GLN A 112 -34.00 -15.53 -45.29
N PRO A 113 -34.35 -14.81 -46.37
CA PRO A 113 -33.48 -14.45 -47.50
C PRO A 113 -32.71 -13.12 -47.24
N TYR A 114 -31.41 -13.14 -47.49
CA TYR A 114 -30.57 -11.93 -47.46
C TYR A 114 -30.99 -10.97 -48.59
N THR A 115 -30.71 -9.69 -48.39
CA THR A 115 -30.68 -8.73 -49.49
C THR A 115 -29.24 -8.38 -49.78
N VAL A 116 -28.81 -8.59 -51.00
CA VAL A 116 -27.45 -8.28 -51.42
C VAL A 116 -27.43 -7.08 -52.36
N ASP A 117 -26.29 -6.47 -52.56
CA ASP A 117 -26.09 -5.49 -53.60
C ASP A 117 -25.79 -6.12 -54.96
N SER A 118 -25.53 -5.32 -55.99
CA SER A 118 -25.26 -5.86 -57.35
C SER A 118 -23.91 -6.59 -57.46
N LEU A 119 -23.13 -6.65 -56.42
CA LEU A 119 -21.82 -7.29 -56.34
C LEU A 119 -21.81 -8.42 -55.29
N GLY A 120 -22.95 -8.90 -54.82
CA GLY A 120 -23.12 -10.02 -53.93
C GLY A 120 -22.99 -9.69 -52.42
N ARG A 121 -22.55 -8.48 -52.05
CA ARG A 121 -22.36 -8.15 -50.64
C ARG A 121 -23.68 -8.00 -49.90
N ILE A 122 -23.80 -8.64 -48.76
CA ILE A 122 -25.00 -8.57 -47.91
C ILE A 122 -25.24 -7.12 -47.47
N THR A 123 -26.50 -6.69 -47.60
CA THR A 123 -26.95 -5.32 -47.24
C THR A 123 -28.06 -5.30 -46.20
N SER A 124 -28.60 -6.47 -45.82
CA SER A 124 -29.68 -6.61 -44.84
C SER A 124 -29.13 -6.99 -43.47
N GLY A 125 -29.62 -6.34 -42.43
CA GLY A 125 -29.28 -6.69 -41.03
C GLY A 125 -28.01 -6.07 -40.47
N LEU A 126 -27.35 -5.20 -41.22
CA LEU A 126 -26.02 -4.72 -40.91
C LEU A 126 -25.96 -3.70 -39.79
N LEU A 127 -25.20 -4.05 -38.79
CA LEU A 127 -24.43 -3.09 -37.96
C LEU A 127 -22.98 -2.99 -38.50
N ASN A 128 -22.79 -2.63 -39.76
CA ASN A 128 -21.53 -2.18 -40.40
C ASN A 128 -20.22 -2.97 -40.14
N ASP A 129 -20.23 -4.23 -39.79
CA ASP A 129 -19.03 -4.94 -39.35
C ASP A 129 -18.41 -5.84 -40.46
N GLY A 130 -19.13 -6.23 -41.47
CA GLY A 130 -18.60 -7.01 -42.60
C GLY A 130 -17.83 -6.13 -43.61
N TYR A 131 -17.06 -6.78 -44.47
CA TYR A 131 -16.32 -6.17 -45.59
C TYR A 131 -15.26 -5.17 -45.19
N SER A 132 -14.85 -5.13 -43.92
CA SER A 132 -13.66 -4.45 -43.46
C SER A 132 -12.46 -5.42 -43.51
N THR A 133 -11.27 -4.94 -43.14
CA THR A 133 -10.11 -5.83 -43.05
C THR A 133 -10.33 -6.86 -41.96
N PRO A 134 -10.26 -8.18 -42.25
CA PRO A 134 -10.35 -9.23 -41.24
C PRO A 134 -9.28 -9.08 -40.15
N ASN A 135 -9.55 -9.66 -39.00
CA ASN A 135 -8.65 -9.60 -37.85
C ASN A 135 -7.32 -10.33 -38.12
N ASP A 136 -6.24 -9.73 -37.56
CA ASP A 136 -4.92 -10.31 -37.31
C ASP A 136 -4.55 -9.86 -35.90
N LEU A 137 -5.18 -10.50 -34.88
CA LEU A 137 -5.11 -10.07 -33.48
C LEU A 137 -3.73 -10.33 -32.84
N ASP A 138 -2.97 -11.25 -33.40
CA ASP A 138 -1.62 -11.55 -32.92
C ASP A 138 -0.52 -10.79 -33.71
N GLU A 139 -0.95 -10.04 -34.76
CA GLU A 139 -0.08 -9.21 -35.60
C GLU A 139 1.04 -9.99 -36.30
N ASN A 140 0.77 -11.26 -36.63
CA ASN A 140 1.76 -12.11 -37.29
C ASN A 140 1.79 -11.94 -38.83
N GLY A 141 0.80 -11.24 -39.40
CA GLY A 141 0.66 -10.96 -40.82
C GLY A 141 -0.17 -11.99 -41.60
N GLN A 142 -0.79 -12.94 -40.93
CA GLN A 142 -1.78 -13.84 -41.43
C GLN A 142 -3.11 -13.55 -40.75
N MET A 143 -4.22 -13.51 -41.50
CA MET A 143 -5.53 -13.27 -40.91
C MET A 143 -5.95 -14.45 -40.03
N ASP A 144 -6.65 -14.15 -38.93
CA ASP A 144 -7.00 -15.14 -37.88
C ASP A 144 -7.83 -16.31 -38.47
N PHE A 145 -8.74 -16.05 -39.40
CA PHE A 145 -9.59 -17.07 -40.05
C PHE A 145 -8.82 -18.04 -40.98
N LEU A 146 -7.55 -17.81 -41.23
CA LEU A 146 -6.65 -18.70 -41.97
C LEU A 146 -5.63 -19.36 -41.05
N GLN A 147 -5.89 -19.41 -39.76
CA GLN A 147 -4.96 -19.95 -38.76
C GLN A 147 -5.64 -21.02 -37.91
N PHE A 148 -5.33 -22.28 -38.13
CA PHE A 148 -5.88 -23.40 -37.37
C PHE A 148 -5.59 -23.26 -35.88
N GLY A 149 -6.61 -22.99 -35.07
CA GLY A 149 -6.53 -22.83 -33.66
C GLY A 149 -6.83 -24.07 -32.84
N GLN A 150 -6.53 -24.02 -31.56
CA GLN A 150 -6.87 -25.08 -30.60
C GLN A 150 -7.17 -24.53 -29.24
N ASN A 151 -8.00 -25.22 -28.48
CA ASN A 151 -8.36 -24.87 -27.12
C ASN A 151 -7.13 -24.71 -26.21
N ILE A 152 -7.22 -23.74 -25.30
CA ILE A 152 -6.26 -23.56 -24.23
C ILE A 152 -6.23 -24.78 -23.32
N LEU A 153 -5.04 -25.30 -23.08
CA LEU A 153 -4.79 -26.39 -22.16
C LEU A 153 -4.08 -25.86 -20.89
N ASN A 154 -4.32 -26.55 -19.76
CA ASN A 154 -3.59 -26.33 -18.50
C ASN A 154 -3.60 -24.87 -17.99
N ALA A 155 -4.70 -24.16 -18.16
CA ALA A 155 -4.83 -22.84 -17.56
C ALA A 155 -4.97 -22.95 -16.04
N VAL A 156 -3.99 -22.43 -15.30
CA VAL A 156 -3.93 -22.50 -13.84
C VAL A 156 -3.56 -21.14 -13.26
N LEU A 157 -4.39 -20.65 -12.38
CA LEU A 157 -4.07 -19.49 -11.56
C LEU A 157 -3.17 -19.93 -10.41
N ASN A 158 -2.05 -19.23 -10.16
CA ASN A 158 -1.09 -19.61 -9.13
C ASN A 158 -1.61 -19.39 -7.70
N SER A 159 -2.63 -18.55 -7.51
CA SER A 159 -3.29 -18.36 -6.22
C SER A 159 -4.76 -17.99 -6.40
N SER A 160 -5.64 -18.58 -5.60
CA SER A 160 -7.05 -18.20 -5.52
C SER A 160 -7.30 -17.03 -4.56
N SER A 161 -6.27 -16.53 -3.89
CA SER A 161 -6.34 -15.35 -3.02
C SER A 161 -4.98 -14.64 -2.95
N LEU A 162 -5.02 -13.33 -2.93
CA LEU A 162 -3.87 -12.47 -2.66
C LEU A 162 -4.16 -11.67 -1.38
N GLN A 163 -3.23 -11.75 -0.44
CA GLN A 163 -3.24 -10.93 0.77
C GLN A 163 -2.01 -10.06 0.77
N MET A 164 -2.19 -8.75 0.93
CA MET A 164 -1.08 -7.81 0.85
C MET A 164 -1.35 -6.56 1.70
N LEU A 165 -0.30 -5.81 1.99
CA LEU A 165 -0.41 -4.51 2.65
C LEU A 165 -0.76 -3.42 1.63
N ALA A 166 -1.41 -2.36 2.10
CA ALA A 166 -1.70 -1.17 1.30
C ALA A 166 -0.41 -0.47 0.80
N SER A 167 0.68 -0.58 1.55
CA SER A 167 2.02 -0.10 1.17
C SER A 167 2.77 -1.01 0.19
N GLY A 168 2.31 -2.25 0.00
CA GLY A 168 3.05 -3.33 -0.66
C GLY A 168 2.80 -3.45 -2.17
N THR A 169 3.42 -4.48 -2.74
CA THR A 169 3.21 -4.93 -4.12
C THR A 169 2.89 -6.42 -4.12
N GLY A 170 1.90 -6.83 -4.91
CA GLY A 170 1.51 -8.21 -5.07
C GLY A 170 1.01 -8.50 -6.47
N SER A 171 0.93 -9.77 -6.86
CA SER A 171 0.45 -10.13 -8.20
C SER A 171 -0.40 -11.39 -8.23
N PHE A 172 -1.33 -11.41 -9.17
CA PHE A 172 -1.99 -12.62 -9.66
C PHE A 172 -1.31 -13.07 -10.92
N LYS A 173 -1.03 -14.36 -11.04
CA LYS A 173 -0.35 -14.92 -12.19
C LYS A 173 -1.07 -16.16 -12.71
N ILE A 174 -1.20 -16.25 -14.03
CA ILE A 174 -1.74 -17.42 -14.70
C ILE A 174 -0.67 -18.09 -15.55
N THR A 175 -0.69 -19.41 -15.56
CA THR A 175 0.02 -20.21 -16.56
C THR A 175 -1.01 -20.86 -17.46
N ALA A 176 -0.83 -20.75 -18.76
CA ALA A 176 -1.68 -21.37 -19.76
C ALA A 176 -0.81 -21.82 -20.93
N SER A 177 -1.25 -22.81 -21.69
CA SER A 177 -0.57 -23.28 -22.87
C SER A 177 -1.57 -23.68 -23.94
N VAL A 178 -1.18 -23.53 -25.19
CA VAL A 178 -1.88 -24.07 -26.35
C VAL A 178 -1.00 -25.11 -27.03
N PRO A 179 -1.57 -26.17 -27.68
CA PRO A 179 -0.79 -27.18 -28.38
C PRO A 179 -0.09 -26.63 -29.63
N THR A 180 -0.71 -25.69 -30.29
CA THR A 180 -0.12 -24.85 -31.34
C THR A 180 0.75 -23.77 -30.72
N ASN A 181 1.69 -23.20 -31.46
CA ASN A 181 2.57 -22.11 -30.91
C ASN A 181 1.87 -20.76 -30.92
N ASP A 182 0.54 -20.75 -30.89
CA ASP A 182 -0.24 -19.52 -30.95
C ASP A 182 -0.03 -18.64 -29.74
N LYS A 183 -0.22 -17.37 -29.95
CA LYS A 183 -0.15 -16.36 -28.90
C LYS A 183 -1.44 -16.38 -28.08
N ILE A 184 -1.32 -16.50 -26.76
CA ILE A 184 -2.44 -16.31 -25.85
C ILE A 184 -2.53 -14.81 -25.52
N LEU A 185 -3.68 -14.22 -25.76
CA LEU A 185 -4.02 -12.88 -25.30
C LEU A 185 -4.69 -12.96 -23.94
N PHE A 186 -4.39 -11.99 -23.08
CA PHE A 186 -4.88 -11.92 -21.72
C PHE A 186 -5.66 -10.62 -21.51
N GLN A 187 -6.77 -10.68 -20.79
CA GLN A 187 -7.46 -9.51 -20.29
C GLN A 187 -7.94 -9.75 -18.88
N TRP A 188 -7.33 -9.08 -17.91
CA TRP A 188 -7.77 -9.13 -16.53
C TRP A 188 -9.04 -8.33 -16.31
N GLN A 189 -9.92 -8.89 -15.50
CA GLN A 189 -11.18 -8.27 -15.11
C GLN A 189 -11.32 -8.27 -13.58
N GLU A 190 -11.98 -7.24 -13.07
CA GLU A 190 -12.34 -7.10 -11.66
C GLU A 190 -13.86 -7.18 -11.48
N SER A 191 -14.28 -7.67 -10.33
CA SER A 191 -15.66 -7.63 -9.87
C SER A 191 -15.73 -6.98 -8.49
N ARG A 192 -16.66 -6.07 -8.34
CA ARG A 192 -16.91 -5.30 -7.11
C ARG A 192 -18.15 -5.78 -6.35
N ASP A 193 -18.86 -6.78 -6.88
CA ASP A 193 -20.14 -7.27 -6.42
C ASP A 193 -20.14 -8.79 -6.17
N GLY A 194 -18.96 -9.31 -5.79
CA GLY A 194 -18.78 -10.71 -5.43
C GLY A 194 -18.75 -11.69 -6.62
N GLY A 195 -18.55 -11.18 -7.84
CA GLY A 195 -18.46 -11.98 -9.06
C GLY A 195 -19.72 -11.98 -9.92
N THR A 196 -20.66 -11.06 -9.66
CA THR A 196 -21.90 -10.93 -10.44
C THR A 196 -21.66 -10.16 -11.74
N SER A 197 -20.95 -9.03 -11.66
CA SER A 197 -20.54 -8.24 -12.83
C SER A 197 -19.04 -8.10 -12.88
N TRP A 198 -18.51 -7.99 -14.12
CA TRP A 198 -17.08 -7.97 -14.39
C TRP A 198 -16.73 -6.82 -15.33
N PHE A 199 -15.65 -6.12 -15.02
CA PHE A 199 -15.14 -4.98 -15.78
C PHE A 199 -13.66 -5.19 -16.08
N ASN A 200 -13.22 -4.77 -17.26
CA ASN A 200 -11.80 -4.83 -17.60
C ASN A 200 -10.99 -3.96 -16.64
N VAL A 201 -9.91 -4.50 -16.09
CA VAL A 201 -8.98 -3.76 -15.25
C VAL A 201 -8.23 -2.75 -16.13
N PRO A 202 -8.22 -1.46 -15.77
CA PRO A 202 -7.51 -0.44 -16.55
C PRO A 202 -5.99 -0.52 -16.31
N GLU A 203 -5.18 -0.25 -17.34
CA GLU A 203 -3.71 -0.18 -17.20
C GLU A 203 -3.30 1.17 -16.57
N THR A 204 -3.73 1.40 -15.34
CA THR A 204 -3.45 2.60 -14.54
C THR A 204 -3.26 2.20 -13.08
N ALA A 205 -2.47 2.96 -12.32
CA ALA A 205 -2.28 2.68 -10.90
C ALA A 205 -3.62 2.46 -10.17
N PRO A 206 -3.67 1.46 -9.27
CA PRO A 206 -2.57 0.64 -8.74
C PRO A 206 -2.17 -0.55 -9.63
N TYR A 207 -2.79 -0.72 -10.79
CA TYR A 207 -2.65 -1.89 -11.65
C TYR A 207 -1.58 -1.71 -12.73
N SER A 208 -0.94 -2.82 -13.08
CA SER A 208 -0.09 -2.97 -14.26
C SER A 208 -0.10 -4.42 -14.77
N GLY A 209 0.16 -4.61 -16.05
CA GLY A 209 0.16 -5.93 -16.68
C GLY A 209 -1.24 -6.48 -16.95
N THR A 210 -2.23 -5.62 -17.15
CA THR A 210 -3.65 -5.98 -17.29
C THR A 210 -3.96 -6.82 -18.53
N THR A 211 -3.05 -6.83 -19.50
CA THR A 211 -3.11 -7.65 -20.74
C THR A 211 -1.96 -8.66 -20.83
N THR A 212 -1.38 -9.04 -19.69
CA THR A 212 -0.31 -10.04 -19.62
C THR A 212 -0.71 -11.22 -18.75
N SER A 213 0.15 -12.25 -18.70
CA SER A 213 -0.05 -13.40 -17.82
C SER A 213 0.07 -13.08 -16.32
N GLU A 214 0.43 -11.83 -15.96
CA GLU A 214 0.60 -11.41 -14.58
C GLU A 214 0.02 -10.01 -14.37
N LEU A 215 -1.01 -9.93 -13.51
CA LEU A 215 -1.58 -8.68 -13.03
C LEU A 215 -0.88 -8.29 -11.74
N THR A 216 -0.22 -7.14 -11.73
CA THR A 216 0.48 -6.60 -10.56
C THR A 216 -0.32 -5.45 -9.97
N LEU A 217 -0.43 -5.44 -8.64
CA LEU A 217 -0.98 -4.34 -7.86
C LEU A 217 0.14 -3.72 -7.03
N THR A 218 0.29 -2.41 -7.09
CA THR A 218 1.29 -1.65 -6.33
C THR A 218 0.59 -0.60 -5.50
N GLN A 219 0.78 -0.64 -4.19
CA GLN A 219 0.17 0.26 -3.22
C GLN A 219 -1.36 0.41 -3.42
N PRO A 220 -2.11 -0.70 -3.38
CA PRO A 220 -3.56 -0.65 -3.56
C PRO A 220 -4.24 -0.02 -2.35
N ASP A 221 -5.31 0.71 -2.59
CA ASP A 221 -6.18 1.22 -1.55
C ASP A 221 -6.91 0.07 -0.82
N VAL A 222 -7.12 0.21 0.49
CA VAL A 222 -7.81 -0.80 1.32
C VAL A 222 -9.25 -1.07 0.87
N SER A 223 -9.88 -0.11 0.19
CA SER A 223 -11.24 -0.27 -0.38
C SER A 223 -11.32 -1.34 -1.47
N LEU A 224 -10.19 -1.79 -2.02
CA LEU A 224 -10.14 -2.93 -2.95
C LEU A 224 -10.28 -4.28 -2.24
N THR A 225 -10.28 -4.32 -0.91
CA THR A 225 -10.53 -5.55 -0.15
C THR A 225 -11.91 -6.13 -0.49
N GLY A 226 -11.93 -7.42 -0.82
CA GLY A 226 -13.15 -8.13 -1.23
C GLY A 226 -13.44 -8.10 -2.73
N TYR A 227 -12.65 -7.37 -3.53
CA TYR A 227 -12.74 -7.47 -4.99
C TYR A 227 -12.28 -8.86 -5.44
N LYS A 228 -12.91 -9.31 -6.51
CA LYS A 228 -12.52 -10.56 -7.18
C LYS A 228 -11.89 -10.25 -8.52
N TYR A 229 -10.92 -11.05 -8.91
CA TYR A 229 -10.22 -10.93 -10.18
C TYR A 229 -10.35 -12.20 -10.98
N ARG A 230 -10.47 -12.07 -12.28
CA ARG A 230 -10.38 -13.15 -13.24
C ARG A 230 -9.61 -12.69 -14.47
N VAL A 231 -9.16 -13.63 -15.27
CA VAL A 231 -8.53 -13.34 -16.56
C VAL A 231 -9.34 -14.00 -17.69
N LEU A 232 -9.59 -13.25 -18.74
CA LEU A 232 -10.05 -13.78 -20.01
C LEU A 232 -8.83 -14.16 -20.82
N LEU A 233 -8.86 -15.33 -21.40
CA LEU A 233 -7.85 -15.83 -22.30
C LEU A 233 -8.49 -15.96 -23.69
N THR A 234 -7.84 -15.40 -24.69
CA THR A 234 -8.26 -15.50 -26.09
C THR A 234 -7.08 -15.98 -26.89
N ILE A 235 -7.35 -16.89 -27.80
CA ILE A 235 -6.42 -17.29 -28.86
C ILE A 235 -6.92 -16.62 -30.12
N PRO A 236 -6.16 -15.78 -30.82
CA PRO A 236 -6.59 -15.12 -32.03
C PRO A 236 -7.06 -16.09 -33.10
N SER A 237 -6.34 -17.15 -33.35
CA SER A 237 -6.64 -18.22 -34.27
C SER A 237 -7.78 -19.16 -33.81
N TYR A 238 -8.49 -18.88 -32.73
CA TYR A 238 -9.59 -19.69 -32.21
C TYR A 238 -10.49 -18.90 -31.26
N VAL A 239 -11.08 -17.84 -31.74
CA VAL A 239 -11.93 -16.93 -30.95
C VAL A 239 -13.24 -17.57 -30.48
N CYS A 240 -13.69 -18.66 -31.12
CA CYS A 240 -14.86 -19.42 -30.68
C CYS A 240 -14.71 -20.09 -29.32
N ALA A 241 -13.50 -20.28 -28.85
CA ALA A 241 -13.20 -20.81 -27.54
C ALA A 241 -12.98 -19.70 -26.48
N VAL A 242 -13.79 -18.66 -26.44
CA VAL A 242 -13.77 -17.71 -25.33
C VAL A 242 -14.16 -18.42 -24.05
N MET A 243 -13.17 -18.93 -23.37
CA MET A 243 -13.35 -19.45 -22.02
C MET A 243 -13.11 -18.31 -21.01
N PRO A 244 -14.15 -17.77 -20.38
CA PRO A 244 -13.95 -17.23 -19.07
C PRO A 244 -13.60 -18.44 -18.19
N LEU A 245 -12.32 -18.68 -17.98
CA LEU A 245 -11.92 -19.60 -16.94
C LEU A 245 -12.51 -19.09 -15.64
N ASN A 246 -13.36 -19.88 -14.98
CA ASN A 246 -13.89 -19.58 -13.66
C ASN A 246 -12.78 -19.64 -12.59
N LEU A 247 -11.64 -19.05 -12.90
CA LEU A 247 -10.48 -18.91 -12.03
C LEU A 247 -10.57 -17.54 -11.35
N ASN A 248 -11.44 -17.47 -10.34
CA ASN A 248 -11.60 -16.26 -9.54
C ASN A 248 -10.57 -16.24 -8.42
N ALA A 249 -9.98 -15.09 -8.20
CA ALA A 249 -9.09 -14.84 -7.07
C ALA A 249 -9.63 -13.70 -6.21
N ASP A 250 -9.53 -13.85 -4.91
CA ASP A 250 -9.94 -12.85 -3.93
C ASP A 250 -8.77 -11.95 -3.54
N LEU A 251 -9.02 -10.66 -3.36
CA LEU A 251 -8.04 -9.71 -2.84
C LEU A 251 -8.39 -9.30 -1.41
N THR A 252 -7.39 -9.29 -0.55
CA THR A 252 -7.45 -8.68 0.77
C THR A 252 -6.29 -7.70 0.91
N VAL A 253 -6.59 -6.44 1.13
CA VAL A 253 -5.61 -5.38 1.39
C VAL A 253 -5.71 -5.01 2.86
N TYR A 254 -4.61 -5.12 3.58
CA TYR A 254 -4.51 -4.74 4.97
C TYR A 254 -3.99 -3.30 5.08
N PRO A 255 -4.55 -2.49 5.97
CA PRO A 255 -3.98 -1.18 6.30
C PRO A 255 -2.54 -1.32 6.83
N ASP A 256 -1.72 -0.33 6.56
CA ASP A 256 -0.33 -0.16 6.98
C ASP A 256 -0.06 1.36 6.86
N ASN A 257 -0.38 2.08 7.95
CA ASN A 257 -0.48 3.54 7.95
C ASN A 257 0.90 4.19 7.77
N ASP A 258 1.88 3.77 8.55
CA ASP A 258 3.25 4.28 8.53
C ASP A 258 4.11 3.68 7.41
N LYS A 259 3.62 2.62 6.75
CA LYS A 259 4.25 1.91 5.64
C LYS A 259 5.56 1.20 6.01
N ASP A 260 5.66 0.74 7.24
CA ASP A 260 6.83 0.03 7.77
C ASP A 260 6.86 -1.46 7.37
N GLY A 261 5.74 -1.99 6.85
CA GLY A 261 5.57 -3.36 6.40
C GLY A 261 4.91 -4.27 7.44
N VAL A 262 4.41 -3.73 8.54
CA VAL A 262 3.55 -4.39 9.52
C VAL A 262 2.15 -3.79 9.37
N ARG A 263 1.11 -4.63 9.39
CA ARG A 263 -0.26 -4.12 9.26
C ARG A 263 -0.74 -3.52 10.58
N ASP A 264 -1.51 -2.44 10.56
CA ASP A 264 -2.03 -1.74 11.73
C ASP A 264 -2.61 -2.68 12.81
N SER A 265 -3.29 -3.76 12.41
CA SER A 265 -3.87 -4.72 13.37
C SER A 265 -2.85 -5.60 14.11
N GLN A 266 -1.58 -5.56 13.74
CA GLN A 266 -0.46 -6.28 14.35
C GLN A 266 0.67 -5.35 14.78
N ASP A 267 0.59 -4.11 14.37
CA ASP A 267 1.45 -3.05 14.81
C ASP A 267 1.14 -2.66 16.26
N GLN A 268 2.07 -2.09 16.94
CA GLN A 268 1.95 -1.57 18.30
C GLN A 268 2.24 -0.06 18.35
N ASP A 269 2.58 0.52 17.19
CA ASP A 269 2.93 1.91 16.98
C ASP A 269 2.59 2.24 15.53
N ASP A 270 1.30 2.49 15.27
CA ASP A 270 0.69 2.54 13.93
C ASP A 270 1.16 3.73 13.08
N ASP A 271 1.85 4.74 13.69
CA ASP A 271 2.37 5.94 13.01
C ASP A 271 3.87 6.17 13.18
N ASN A 272 4.56 5.30 13.98
CA ASN A 272 6.00 5.32 14.22
C ASN A 272 6.52 6.58 14.97
N ASP A 273 5.70 7.18 15.80
CA ASP A 273 6.12 8.32 16.66
C ASP A 273 6.88 7.86 17.92
N GLY A 274 6.83 6.55 18.23
CA GLY A 274 7.47 5.93 19.39
C GLY A 274 6.60 5.87 20.63
N ILE A 275 5.36 6.29 20.56
CA ILE A 275 4.31 6.03 21.53
C ILE A 275 3.62 4.71 21.13
N LEU A 276 3.06 4.00 22.06
CA LEU A 276 2.33 2.79 21.73
C LEU A 276 0.85 3.10 21.53
N ASP A 277 0.20 2.46 20.55
CA ASP A 277 -1.26 2.52 20.35
C ASP A 277 -2.05 2.34 21.66
N SER A 278 -1.49 1.55 22.60
CA SER A 278 -2.13 1.30 23.89
C SER A 278 -2.15 2.52 24.81
N TYR A 279 -1.28 3.51 24.58
CA TYR A 279 -1.28 4.78 25.29
C TYR A 279 -2.12 5.84 24.57
N GLU A 280 -2.09 5.83 23.27
CA GLU A 280 -2.81 6.77 22.40
C GLU A 280 -4.30 6.45 22.30
N GLY A 281 -4.61 5.17 22.09
CA GLY A 281 -5.99 4.71 21.96
C GLY A 281 -6.61 5.00 20.60
N ASN A 282 -7.94 4.81 20.52
CA ASN A 282 -8.72 5.07 19.31
C ASN A 282 -9.55 6.36 19.44
N GLY A 283 -9.14 7.25 20.34
CA GLY A 283 -9.73 8.58 20.48
C GLY A 283 -9.40 9.44 19.26
N ASP A 284 -9.95 10.62 19.23
CA ASP A 284 -9.70 11.71 18.29
C ASP A 284 -9.88 12.95 19.14
N ASN A 285 -8.76 13.41 19.75
CA ASN A 285 -8.84 14.40 20.80
C ASN A 285 -9.05 15.81 20.25
N ASP A 286 -8.44 16.13 19.13
CA ASP A 286 -8.57 17.42 18.45
C ASP A 286 -9.76 17.48 17.49
N GLN A 287 -10.40 16.33 17.20
CA GLN A 287 -11.58 16.18 16.34
C GLN A 287 -11.33 16.54 14.87
N ASP A 288 -10.14 16.30 14.38
CA ASP A 288 -9.79 16.51 12.98
C ASP A 288 -10.22 15.34 12.07
N GLY A 289 -10.56 14.19 12.66
CA GLY A 289 -11.03 12.97 11.99
C GLY A 289 -9.95 11.89 11.88
N ILE A 290 -8.74 12.12 12.41
CA ILE A 290 -7.67 11.13 12.53
C ILE A 290 -7.71 10.59 13.97
N PRO A 291 -7.77 9.28 14.20
CA PRO A 291 -7.61 8.73 15.54
C PRO A 291 -6.18 8.95 16.08
N ASN A 292 -6.04 9.23 17.37
CA ASN A 292 -4.77 9.56 18.01
C ASN A 292 -3.60 8.63 17.60
N ARG A 293 -3.81 7.33 17.52
CA ARG A 293 -2.79 6.35 17.14
C ARG A 293 -2.32 6.42 15.67
N PHE A 294 -2.85 7.32 14.88
CA PHE A 294 -2.44 7.61 13.51
C PHE A 294 -2.08 9.07 13.34
N ASP A 295 -2.12 9.84 14.43
CA ASP A 295 -1.99 11.27 14.45
C ASP A 295 -0.71 11.65 15.19
N LEU A 296 0.15 12.40 14.55
CA LEU A 296 1.43 12.86 15.12
C LEU A 296 1.29 14.13 15.96
N ASP A 297 0.07 14.67 16.11
CA ASP A 297 -0.30 15.88 16.88
C ASP A 297 -1.73 15.68 17.41
N ALA A 298 -1.91 14.66 18.25
CA ALA A 298 -3.20 14.11 18.65
C ALA A 298 -4.11 15.10 19.41
N ASP A 299 -3.55 16.16 19.99
CA ASP A 299 -4.32 17.22 20.65
C ASP A 299 -4.47 18.49 19.78
N GLY A 300 -3.77 18.56 18.63
CA GLY A 300 -3.92 19.60 17.63
C GLY A 300 -3.33 20.97 18.02
N ASP A 301 -2.42 21.02 18.99
CA ASP A 301 -1.85 22.28 19.49
C ASP A 301 -0.63 22.76 18.67
N GLY A 302 -0.09 21.88 17.80
CA GLY A 302 1.05 22.12 16.94
C GLY A 302 2.39 21.72 17.54
N CYS A 303 2.39 21.06 18.70
CA CYS A 303 3.53 20.35 19.26
C CYS A 303 3.37 18.86 18.96
N LEU A 304 4.37 18.22 18.39
CA LEU A 304 4.24 16.81 17.97
C LEU A 304 4.31 15.88 19.17
N ASP A 305 3.48 14.84 19.17
CA ASP A 305 3.28 13.87 20.25
C ASP A 305 4.58 13.25 20.75
N VAL A 306 5.48 12.87 19.84
CA VAL A 306 6.83 12.34 20.16
C VAL A 306 7.60 13.28 21.10
N THR A 307 7.47 14.59 20.90
CA THR A 307 8.15 15.61 21.72
C THR A 307 7.49 15.75 23.08
N GLU A 308 6.18 15.76 23.12
CA GLU A 308 5.39 15.90 24.35
C GLU A 308 5.47 14.63 25.21
N ALA A 309 5.53 13.48 24.58
CA ALA A 309 5.81 12.20 25.26
C ALA A 309 7.22 12.17 25.89
N GLY A 310 8.09 13.13 25.56
CA GLY A 310 9.46 13.21 26.05
C GLY A 310 10.42 12.30 25.30
N PHE A 311 10.10 11.90 24.09
CA PHE A 311 10.96 11.08 23.23
C PHE A 311 11.79 11.97 22.29
N LEU A 312 12.78 11.39 21.62
CA LEU A 312 13.70 12.13 20.78
C LEU A 312 13.21 12.14 19.33
N ASP A 313 12.74 13.27 18.91
CA ASP A 313 12.62 13.64 17.50
C ASP A 313 13.79 14.55 17.12
N ALA A 314 14.74 14.06 16.34
CA ALA A 314 15.97 14.79 16.04
C ALA A 314 15.83 15.73 14.84
N ASN A 315 14.83 15.57 14.00
CA ASN A 315 14.61 16.32 12.77
C ASN A 315 13.29 17.11 12.75
N GLY A 316 12.41 16.89 13.72
CA GLY A 316 11.14 17.63 13.85
C GLY A 316 10.06 17.16 12.89
N ASP A 317 10.05 15.86 12.52
CA ASP A 317 9.05 15.30 11.61
C ASP A 317 7.92 14.54 12.32
N GLY A 318 7.96 14.46 13.65
CA GLY A 318 6.97 13.75 14.45
C GLY A 318 7.25 12.28 14.63
N LEU A 319 8.26 11.74 13.99
CA LEU A 319 8.60 10.33 14.05
C LEU A 319 9.81 10.10 14.97
N ILE A 320 9.87 8.92 15.58
CA ILE A 320 11.00 8.58 16.41
C ILE A 320 12.24 8.25 15.57
N GLY A 321 13.31 8.98 15.74
CA GLY A 321 14.56 8.70 15.05
C GLY A 321 15.29 9.91 14.50
N PRO A 322 16.43 9.71 13.79
CA PRO A 322 17.26 10.81 13.27
C PRO A 322 16.86 11.35 11.90
N ASP A 323 16.02 10.66 11.18
CA ASP A 323 15.54 11.01 9.83
C ASP A 323 14.22 10.29 9.58
N THR A 324 13.42 10.79 8.64
CA THR A 324 12.17 10.14 8.21
C THR A 324 12.34 8.62 8.16
N VAL A 325 11.59 7.92 8.99
CA VAL A 325 11.46 6.46 8.92
C VAL A 325 10.67 6.15 7.64
N THR A 326 11.21 6.56 6.50
CA THR A 326 10.63 6.24 5.21
C THR A 326 10.91 4.78 4.89
N THR A 327 10.05 4.17 4.09
CA THR A 327 10.25 2.83 3.51
C THR A 327 11.67 2.63 2.94
N MET A 328 12.29 3.70 2.40
CA MET A 328 13.67 3.66 1.91
C MET A 328 14.71 3.48 3.03
N PHE A 329 14.50 4.05 4.20
CA PHE A 329 15.42 3.91 5.34
C PHE A 329 15.26 2.53 5.98
N ILE A 330 14.03 2.09 6.18
CA ILE A 330 13.69 0.75 6.65
C ILE A 330 14.25 -0.32 5.72
N ASP A 331 14.08 -0.17 4.41
CA ASP A 331 14.64 -1.05 3.40
C ASP A 331 16.17 -1.06 3.41
N SER A 332 16.80 0.09 3.63
CA SER A 332 18.26 0.20 3.73
C SER A 332 18.81 -0.51 4.97
N LEU A 333 18.16 -0.37 6.11
CA LEU A 333 18.54 -1.05 7.36
C LEU A 333 18.26 -2.55 7.31
N ASN A 334 17.14 -2.95 6.73
CA ASN A 334 16.83 -4.36 6.49
C ASN A 334 17.84 -5.03 5.56
N SER A 335 18.34 -4.32 4.54
CA SER A 335 19.39 -4.80 3.64
C SER A 335 20.74 -4.98 4.32
N LEU A 336 20.99 -4.26 5.43
CA LEU A 336 22.19 -4.37 6.26
C LEU A 336 22.09 -5.47 7.34
N GLY A 337 20.96 -6.21 7.39
CA GLY A 337 20.73 -7.29 8.34
C GLY A 337 20.34 -6.85 9.75
N SER A 338 20.13 -5.55 9.96
CA SER A 338 19.50 -5.00 11.17
C SER A 338 18.06 -4.67 10.82
N LYS A 339 17.10 -5.35 11.42
CA LYS A 339 15.70 -4.98 11.25
C LYS A 339 15.50 -3.60 11.90
N ALA A 340 15.16 -2.59 11.11
CA ALA A 340 14.84 -1.26 11.59
C ALA A 340 13.57 -1.30 12.44
N VAL A 341 12.63 -2.15 12.04
CA VAL A 341 11.34 -2.35 12.69
C VAL A 341 11.23 -3.78 13.19
N SER A 342 10.64 -3.98 14.35
CA SER A 342 10.35 -5.29 14.91
C SER A 342 9.18 -5.95 14.16
N SER A 343 8.91 -7.23 14.45
CA SER A 343 7.72 -7.92 13.91
C SER A 343 6.39 -7.39 14.49
N SER A 344 6.43 -6.44 15.40
CA SER A 344 5.30 -5.78 16.03
C SER A 344 5.30 -4.26 15.79
N GLY A 345 5.95 -3.80 14.72
CA GLY A 345 5.94 -2.42 14.26
C GLY A 345 6.89 -1.46 14.99
N ARG A 346 7.47 -1.82 16.13
CA ARG A 346 8.33 -0.90 16.88
C ARG A 346 9.64 -0.63 16.17
N VAL A 347 9.98 0.65 16.02
CA VAL A 347 11.27 1.10 15.52
C VAL A 347 12.40 0.74 16.50
N ASN A 348 13.36 -0.04 16.04
CA ASN A 348 14.48 -0.50 16.88
C ASN A 348 15.55 0.58 16.95
N SER A 349 16.03 0.89 18.14
CA SER A 349 17.29 1.64 18.41
C SER A 349 17.19 3.14 18.71
N PHE A 350 16.03 3.79 18.81
CA PHE A 350 15.94 5.23 18.98
C PHE A 350 15.32 5.73 20.29
N GLY A 351 14.92 4.82 21.18
CA GLY A 351 14.66 5.15 22.58
C GLY A 351 13.24 5.54 22.97
N GLY A 352 12.25 5.35 22.11
CA GLY A 352 10.83 5.47 22.44
C GLY A 352 10.29 4.29 23.25
N TYR A 353 8.98 4.17 23.30
CA TYR A 353 8.24 3.06 23.94
C TYR A 353 8.34 3.01 25.46
N GLY A 354 8.75 4.11 26.07
CA GLY A 354 8.60 4.33 27.49
C GLY A 354 7.14 4.67 27.85
N VAL A 355 6.91 4.96 29.11
CA VAL A 355 5.66 5.62 29.52
C VAL A 355 5.74 7.08 29.04
N PRO A 356 4.79 7.57 28.27
CA PRO A 356 4.75 8.97 27.85
C PRO A 356 4.75 9.93 29.04
N ALA A 357 5.18 11.15 28.83
CA ALA A 357 5.20 12.16 29.87
C ALA A 357 3.78 12.53 30.32
N ASP A 358 3.67 12.75 31.62
CA ASP A 358 2.54 13.37 32.32
C ASP A 358 3.19 14.35 33.28
N LEU A 359 3.58 15.50 32.75
CA LEU A 359 4.46 16.44 33.47
C LEU A 359 3.71 17.17 34.59
N ASP A 360 2.41 17.33 34.47
CA ASP A 360 1.62 17.99 35.51
C ASP A 360 1.06 17.00 36.55
N GLY A 361 1.07 15.69 36.23
CA GLY A 361 0.67 14.61 37.13
C GLY A 361 -0.83 14.49 37.32
N ASN A 362 -1.62 14.90 36.30
CA ASN A 362 -3.08 14.88 36.36
C ASN A 362 -3.65 13.53 35.96
N GLY A 363 -2.85 12.64 35.31
CA GLY A 363 -3.20 11.30 34.91
C GLY A 363 -3.60 11.18 33.43
N THR A 364 -3.54 12.25 32.67
CA THR A 364 -3.58 12.29 31.20
C THR A 364 -2.14 12.50 30.71
N TYR A 365 -1.77 11.94 29.59
CA TYR A 365 -0.45 12.19 29.02
C TYR A 365 -0.43 13.53 28.30
N ASP A 366 0.71 14.22 28.36
CA ASP A 366 0.86 15.59 27.84
C ASP A 366 0.47 15.68 26.35
N PHE A 367 0.75 14.68 25.53
CA PHE A 367 0.42 14.61 24.11
C PHE A 367 -1.09 14.45 23.79
N LEU A 368 -1.93 14.28 24.80
CA LEU A 368 -3.39 14.20 24.67
C LEU A 368 -4.10 15.44 25.23
N GLU A 369 -3.34 16.47 25.60
CA GLU A 369 -3.87 17.66 26.26
C GLU A 369 -3.38 18.93 25.55
N GLU A 370 -4.31 19.63 24.90
CA GLU A 370 -4.03 20.89 24.20
C GLU A 370 -3.29 21.87 25.09
N GLY A 371 -2.00 22.11 24.79
CA GLY A 371 -1.18 23.12 25.40
C GLY A 371 -1.51 24.53 24.89
N ALA A 372 -1.10 25.52 25.61
CA ALA A 372 -1.23 26.89 25.17
C ALA A 372 0.09 27.65 25.30
N PRO A 373 0.44 28.51 24.34
CA PRO A 373 1.64 29.33 24.45
C PRO A 373 1.59 30.24 25.69
N ILE A 374 2.73 30.40 26.35
CA ILE A 374 2.85 31.33 27.47
C ILE A 374 2.65 32.74 26.93
N THR A 375 1.61 33.41 27.41
CA THR A 375 1.22 34.72 26.90
C THR A 375 1.71 35.88 27.75
N ASP A 376 1.78 35.71 29.08
CA ASP A 376 2.20 36.74 30.02
C ASP A 376 3.34 36.22 30.91
N VAL A 377 4.52 36.83 30.79
CA VAL A 377 5.68 36.52 31.63
C VAL A 377 6.06 37.74 32.45
N GLU A 378 5.91 37.64 33.76
CA GLU A 378 6.47 38.63 34.70
C GLU A 378 7.96 38.31 34.90
N CYS A 379 8.81 39.19 34.40
CA CYS A 379 10.25 39.08 34.61
C CYS A 379 10.64 39.45 36.06
N PRO A 380 11.60 38.74 36.66
CA PRO A 380 12.07 39.06 37.99
C PRO A 380 12.77 40.44 38.03
N ASP A 381 12.46 41.21 39.06
CA ASP A 381 13.10 42.49 39.31
C ASP A 381 14.56 42.31 39.74
N SER A 382 15.39 43.32 39.42
CA SER A 382 16.77 43.38 39.92
C SER A 382 16.79 43.60 41.41
N VAL A 383 17.53 42.78 42.15
CA VAL A 383 17.64 42.85 43.60
C VAL A 383 19.05 43.30 44.00
N THR A 384 19.15 44.32 44.88
CA THR A 384 20.41 44.75 45.46
C THR A 384 20.43 44.34 46.93
N VAL A 385 21.41 43.53 47.32
CA VAL A 385 21.60 43.10 48.71
C VAL A 385 23.04 43.33 49.16
N ALA A 386 23.22 43.54 50.46
CA ALA A 386 24.55 43.55 51.04
C ALA A 386 25.15 42.15 51.11
N GLU A 387 26.48 42.04 51.10
CA GLU A 387 27.17 40.78 51.28
C GLU A 387 26.69 40.05 52.54
N GLY A 388 26.28 38.77 52.38
CA GLY A 388 25.69 37.95 53.43
C GLY A 388 24.19 38.15 53.66
N GLY A 389 23.51 39.02 52.88
CA GLY A 389 22.07 39.20 52.89
C GLY A 389 21.37 38.19 52.04
N ASN A 390 20.02 38.14 52.12
CA ASN A 390 19.17 37.28 51.32
C ASN A 390 18.57 38.06 50.16
N ALA A 391 18.57 37.49 48.97
CA ALA A 391 17.85 37.99 47.80
C ALA A 391 16.68 37.06 47.49
N ILE A 392 15.56 37.64 47.10
CA ILE A 392 14.38 36.90 46.64
C ILE A 392 14.09 37.38 45.22
N PHE A 393 13.99 36.46 44.29
CA PHE A 393 13.52 36.71 42.96
C PHE A 393 12.14 36.07 42.81
N SER A 394 11.23 36.77 42.17
CA SER A 394 9.91 36.25 41.84
C SER A 394 9.63 36.45 40.36
N GLY A 395 8.97 35.51 39.75
CA GLY A 395 8.47 35.57 38.39
C GLY A 395 7.15 34.81 38.33
N ASN A 396 6.34 35.17 37.38
CA ASN A 396 5.08 34.52 37.13
C ASN A 396 4.85 34.44 35.62
N ALA A 397 4.10 33.45 35.20
CA ALA A 397 3.63 33.32 33.82
C ALA A 397 2.20 32.81 33.81
N THR A 398 1.47 33.12 32.76
CA THR A 398 0.09 32.61 32.54
C THR A 398 -0.01 31.92 31.21
N VAL A 399 -0.83 30.86 31.16
CA VAL A 399 -1.23 30.14 29.97
C VAL A 399 -2.75 30.05 29.92
N GLU A 400 -3.32 29.93 28.75
CA GLU A 400 -4.78 29.77 28.60
C GLU A 400 -5.22 28.35 28.98
N SER A 401 -4.38 27.34 28.71
CA SER A 401 -4.60 25.92 29.10
C SER A 401 -3.28 25.32 29.59
N GLY A 402 -3.35 24.26 30.40
CA GLY A 402 -2.20 23.55 30.96
C GLY A 402 -1.62 24.18 32.23
N THR A 403 -0.48 23.66 32.68
CA THR A 403 0.22 24.10 33.90
C THR A 403 1.61 24.65 33.58
N VAL A 404 1.97 25.77 34.22
CA VAL A 404 3.29 26.37 34.04
C VAL A 404 4.29 25.74 34.99
N LYS A 405 5.39 25.25 34.48
CA LYS A 405 6.56 24.82 35.26
C LYS A 405 7.66 25.87 35.21
N TYR A 406 8.32 26.06 36.33
CA TYR A 406 9.37 27.07 36.48
C TYR A 406 10.70 26.40 36.79
N GLN A 407 11.75 26.77 36.04
CA GLN A 407 13.13 26.41 36.32
C GLN A 407 13.97 27.70 36.40
N TRP A 408 14.63 27.90 37.52
CA TRP A 408 15.56 29.03 37.67
C TRP A 408 16.94 28.66 37.13
N GLU A 409 17.51 29.56 36.35
CA GLU A 409 18.87 29.46 35.84
C GLU A 409 19.76 30.55 36.42
N ILE A 410 21.05 30.31 36.51
CA ILE A 410 22.07 31.28 36.94
C ILE A 410 23.12 31.49 35.86
N SER A 411 23.40 32.74 35.56
CA SER A 411 24.57 33.15 34.78
C SER A 411 25.63 33.77 35.66
N LYS A 412 26.88 33.36 35.51
CA LYS A 412 28.05 33.88 36.23
C LYS A 412 28.96 34.73 35.34
N ASP A 413 28.58 34.90 34.08
CA ASP A 413 29.36 35.57 33.03
C ASP A 413 28.56 36.66 32.30
N SER A 414 27.70 37.34 33.05
CA SER A 414 26.88 38.45 32.57
C SER A 414 25.87 38.05 31.46
N GLY A 415 25.31 36.84 31.55
CA GLY A 415 24.29 36.37 30.64
C GLY A 415 24.81 35.69 29.35
N THR A 416 26.12 35.41 29.30
CA THR A 416 26.71 34.71 28.14
C THR A 416 26.42 33.22 28.18
N THR A 417 26.48 32.60 29.35
CA THR A 417 26.08 31.20 29.57
C THR A 417 25.14 31.11 30.77
N TRP A 418 24.22 30.18 30.71
CA TRP A 418 23.23 29.90 31.73
C TRP A 418 23.33 28.44 32.19
N SER A 419 23.03 28.20 33.44
CA SER A 419 22.95 26.85 34.00
C SER A 419 21.85 26.78 35.04
N ASP A 420 21.14 25.68 35.07
CA ASP A 420 20.05 25.43 36.01
C ASP A 420 20.49 25.63 37.45
N ILE A 421 19.68 26.32 38.21
CA ILE A 421 19.77 26.30 39.66
C ILE A 421 19.13 25.00 40.12
N THR A 422 19.93 23.95 40.13
CA THR A 422 19.49 22.67 40.73
C THR A 422 19.44 22.85 42.24
N GLU A 423 18.38 22.33 42.89
CA GLU A 423 18.36 22.20 44.34
C GLU A 423 19.68 21.58 44.80
N SER A 424 20.34 22.19 45.82
CA SER A 424 21.53 21.56 46.39
C SER A 424 21.12 20.17 46.87
N GLY A 425 21.70 19.12 46.32
CA GLY A 425 21.32 17.76 46.66
C GLY A 425 21.47 17.40 48.14
N LEU A 426 22.07 18.30 48.94
CA LEU A 426 22.24 18.16 50.37
C LEU A 426 21.78 19.44 51.10
N MET A 427 20.91 19.28 52.06
CA MET A 427 20.39 20.34 52.91
C MET A 427 20.98 20.22 54.32
N PHE A 428 21.44 21.33 54.90
CA PHE A 428 21.80 21.37 56.31
C PHE A 428 20.54 21.29 57.15
N VAL A 429 20.45 20.28 58.01
CA VAL A 429 19.30 20.06 58.93
C VAL A 429 19.70 20.23 60.38
N GLY A 430 20.98 20.08 60.69
CA GLY A 430 21.45 20.23 62.06
C GLY A 430 22.93 20.63 62.16
N LEU A 431 23.23 21.50 63.11
CA LEU A 431 24.57 21.84 63.52
C LEU A 431 24.59 21.84 65.02
N GLY A 432 25.39 20.97 65.60
CA GLY A 432 25.45 20.84 67.04
C GLY A 432 26.86 21.00 67.62
N GLN A 433 26.95 21.72 68.73
CA GLN A 433 28.14 21.78 69.56
C GLN A 433 27.69 21.52 71.00
N GLY A 434 27.92 20.35 71.50
CA GLY A 434 27.62 20.02 72.92
C GLY A 434 28.69 20.42 73.88
N TYR A 435 28.32 20.49 75.19
CA TYR A 435 29.21 20.60 76.31
C TYR A 435 29.17 19.32 77.13
N TYR A 436 30.28 18.63 77.21
CA TYR A 436 30.38 17.46 78.11
C TYR A 436 31.25 17.88 79.29
N SER A 437 30.84 17.57 80.46
CA SER A 437 31.29 18.07 81.75
C SER A 437 32.77 18.59 81.87
N SER A 438 33.02 19.47 82.78
CA SER A 438 34.26 20.26 82.98
C SER A 438 35.57 19.50 83.19
N SER A 439 35.56 18.18 83.11
CA SER A 439 36.75 17.33 83.39
C SER A 439 37.24 16.54 82.15
N GLN A 440 36.58 16.64 80.96
CA GLN A 440 37.03 15.93 79.76
C GLN A 440 37.10 16.88 78.55
N SER A 441 38.18 16.77 77.80
CA SER A 441 38.61 17.70 76.76
C SER A 441 37.91 17.52 75.41
N GLY A 442 36.71 16.97 75.32
CA GLY A 442 36.00 16.77 74.08
C GLY A 442 34.66 17.50 74.03
N ARG A 443 34.43 18.29 73.02
CA ARG A 443 33.11 18.86 72.71
C ARG A 443 32.54 18.17 71.50
N PRO A 444 31.39 17.45 71.58
CA PRO A 444 30.78 16.85 70.41
C PRO A 444 30.39 17.98 69.44
N LYS A 445 30.97 17.91 68.26
CA LYS A 445 30.62 18.78 67.15
C LYS A 445 30.11 17.87 66.04
N PHE A 446 28.95 18.19 65.49
CA PHE A 446 28.37 17.44 64.40
C PHE A 446 27.66 18.35 63.44
N ILE A 447 27.53 17.86 62.20
CA ILE A 447 26.75 18.43 61.11
C ILE A 447 25.81 17.33 60.61
N GLU A 448 24.55 17.68 60.48
CA GLU A 448 23.56 16.82 59.86
C GLU A 448 23.16 17.39 58.53
N LEU A 449 23.23 16.57 57.47
CA LEU A 449 22.81 16.88 56.14
C LEU A 449 21.73 15.86 55.71
N MET A 450 20.68 16.32 55.08
CA MET A 450 19.66 15.47 54.49
C MET A 450 19.78 15.55 52.96
N ALA A 451 19.71 14.41 52.31
CA ALA A 451 19.62 14.37 50.86
C ALA A 451 18.22 14.79 50.38
N THR A 452 18.15 15.81 49.55
CA THR A 452 16.90 16.33 48.95
C THR A 452 16.55 15.57 47.66
N LYS A 453 17.54 14.92 47.05
CA LYS A 453 17.42 14.04 45.87
C LYS A 453 18.35 12.84 46.01
N ASP A 454 18.22 11.86 45.11
CA ASP A 454 19.21 10.79 44.98
C ASP A 454 20.55 11.36 44.51
N ILE A 455 21.64 11.00 45.15
CA ILE A 455 23.00 11.41 44.80
C ILE A 455 23.86 10.17 44.68
N ASP A 456 24.24 9.80 43.47
CA ASP A 456 25.03 8.60 43.19
C ASP A 456 26.52 8.81 43.47
N ASN A 457 26.97 10.06 43.42
CA ASN A 457 28.37 10.43 43.66
C ASN A 457 28.52 11.62 44.62
N LEU A 458 28.69 11.34 45.90
CA LEU A 458 28.88 12.35 46.92
C LEU A 458 30.25 13.06 46.85
N SER A 459 31.21 12.61 46.04
CA SER A 459 32.52 13.27 45.92
C SER A 459 32.47 14.66 45.25
N GLU A 460 31.35 14.99 44.65
CA GLU A 460 31.07 16.32 44.11
C GLU A 460 30.79 17.35 45.19
N TYR A 461 30.45 16.91 46.39
CA TYR A 461 30.13 17.76 47.53
C TYR A 461 31.30 17.88 48.48
N ARG A 462 31.60 19.14 48.89
CA ARG A 462 32.67 19.47 49.83
C ARG A 462 32.13 20.34 50.96
N LEU A 463 32.49 20.01 52.16
CA LEU A 463 32.25 20.84 53.32
C LEU A 463 33.51 21.67 53.62
N GLN A 464 33.35 22.99 53.67
CA GLN A 464 34.42 23.91 53.96
C GLN A 464 34.08 24.70 55.18
N ASN A 465 35.08 24.94 56.07
CA ASN A 465 34.94 25.78 57.19
C ASN A 465 35.85 27.03 57.02
N HIS A 466 35.24 28.19 57.11
CA HIS A 466 35.91 29.47 57.08
C HIS A 466 35.93 30.04 58.51
N GLN A 467 37.09 30.39 59.04
CA GLN A 467 37.22 30.94 60.41
C GLN A 467 36.96 32.45 60.38
N ASN A 468 35.95 32.90 61.13
CA ASN A 468 35.67 34.33 61.40
C ASN A 468 35.56 35.25 60.16
N GLY A 469 34.91 34.75 59.11
CA GLY A 469 34.68 35.54 57.88
C GLY A 469 35.89 35.75 56.97
N THR A 470 36.98 35.02 57.21
CA THR A 470 38.15 35.07 56.31
C THR A 470 37.95 34.27 55.06
N THR A 471 38.55 34.69 53.96
CA THR A 471 38.49 33.94 52.66
C THR A 471 39.34 32.65 52.64
N GLY A 472 40.09 32.39 53.72
CA GLY A 472 40.91 31.18 53.85
C GLY A 472 40.11 29.97 54.32
N VAL A 473 40.19 28.85 53.63
CA VAL A 473 39.60 27.59 54.02
C VAL A 473 40.48 26.91 55.06
N ASN A 474 39.99 26.76 56.30
CA ASN A 474 40.73 26.08 57.36
C ASN A 474 40.61 24.58 57.34
N TYR A 475 39.44 24.07 56.88
CA TYR A 475 39.18 22.66 56.76
C TYR A 475 38.35 22.41 55.46
N ASN A 476 38.75 21.40 54.75
CA ASN A 476 38.06 20.98 53.52
C ASN A 476 37.85 19.46 53.60
N TYR A 477 36.59 19.04 53.58
CA TYR A 477 36.20 17.65 53.63
C TYR A 477 35.34 17.29 52.43
N THR A 478 35.80 16.36 51.58
CA THR A 478 35.05 15.86 50.45
C THR A 478 34.23 14.65 50.92
N LEU A 479 32.94 14.63 50.64
CA LEU A 479 32.07 13.51 50.91
C LEU A 479 32.39 12.35 49.94
N SER A 480 31.94 11.14 50.24
CA SER A 480 32.14 9.98 49.36
C SER A 480 30.99 8.98 49.49
N GLY A 481 30.76 8.21 48.44
CA GLY A 481 29.67 7.23 48.34
C GLY A 481 28.44 7.79 47.63
N SER A 482 27.29 7.19 47.87
CA SER A 482 25.98 7.57 47.36
C SER A 482 24.96 7.67 48.47
N ILE A 483 23.86 8.42 48.22
CA ILE A 483 22.76 8.57 49.21
C ILE A 483 21.45 8.74 48.46
N LYS A 484 20.37 8.22 49.04
CA LYS A 484 19.01 8.34 48.49
C LYS A 484 18.27 9.53 49.11
N LYS A 485 17.31 10.08 48.37
CA LYS A 485 16.40 11.15 48.83
C LYS A 485 15.83 10.83 50.21
N GLY A 486 15.86 11.78 51.11
CA GLY A 486 15.36 11.66 52.48
C GLY A 486 16.32 11.01 53.46
N GLN A 487 17.43 10.40 53.02
CA GLN A 487 18.45 9.86 53.90
C GLN A 487 19.32 10.97 54.49
N MET A 488 19.93 10.70 55.64
CA MET A 488 20.72 11.66 56.39
C MET A 488 22.19 11.26 56.44
N ILE A 489 23.06 12.27 56.35
CA ILE A 489 24.50 12.16 56.61
C ILE A 489 24.79 12.84 57.94
N LEU A 490 25.35 12.07 58.85
CA LEU A 490 25.85 12.62 60.10
C LEU A 490 27.37 12.69 60.07
N LEU A 491 27.93 13.88 60.22
CA LEU A 491 29.36 14.15 60.28
C LEU A 491 29.72 14.60 61.69
N TYR A 492 30.66 13.93 62.33
CA TYR A 492 31.12 14.30 63.67
C TYR A 492 32.65 14.31 63.75
N TYR A 493 33.20 15.18 64.50
CA TYR A 493 34.64 15.36 64.61
C TYR A 493 35.32 14.42 65.58
N ASP A 494 34.69 14.15 66.74
CA ASP A 494 35.20 13.26 67.77
C ASP A 494 34.16 12.15 68.10
N SER A 495 34.47 10.95 67.70
CA SER A 495 33.56 9.82 67.89
C SER A 495 33.36 9.49 69.40
N TYR A 496 34.38 9.65 70.19
CA TYR A 496 34.26 9.37 71.61
C TYR A 496 33.36 10.39 72.28
N ALA A 497 33.62 11.68 72.10
CA ALA A 497 32.81 12.73 72.68
C ALA A 497 31.36 12.72 72.19
N PHE A 498 31.15 12.41 70.91
CA PHE A 498 29.82 12.27 70.33
C PHE A 498 29.05 11.09 70.94
N ASN A 499 29.68 9.90 71.03
CA ASN A 499 29.07 8.71 71.59
C ASN A 499 28.75 8.87 73.10
N GLN A 500 29.59 9.53 73.83
CA GLN A 500 29.34 9.79 75.24
C GLN A 500 28.19 10.81 75.45
N TYR A 501 28.10 11.81 74.61
CA TYR A 501 27.07 12.83 74.75
C TYR A 501 25.68 12.32 74.35
N PHE A 502 25.63 11.54 73.28
CA PHE A 502 24.37 11.02 72.75
C PHE A 502 24.05 9.58 73.18
N ASN A 503 24.87 9.00 74.05
CA ASN A 503 24.76 7.61 74.54
C ASN A 503 24.65 6.60 73.34
N THR A 504 25.49 6.78 72.34
CA THR A 504 25.54 5.97 71.13
C THR A 504 26.85 5.17 71.11
N ASN A 505 26.95 4.19 70.20
CA ASN A 505 28.14 3.36 70.06
C ASN A 505 28.65 3.35 68.61
N TYR A 506 28.91 4.50 68.08
CA TYR A 506 29.48 4.66 66.73
C TYR A 506 31.00 4.47 66.76
N SER A 507 31.47 3.36 66.20
CA SER A 507 32.90 3.12 66.06
C SER A 507 33.46 3.80 64.79
N THR A 508 34.34 4.76 64.96
CA THR A 508 35.20 5.32 63.92
C THR A 508 34.59 5.57 62.54
N GLY A 509 34.35 6.78 62.15
CA GLY A 509 33.94 7.17 60.81
C GLY A 509 33.44 8.61 60.78
N TYR A 510 33.94 9.37 59.89
CA TYR A 510 33.57 10.77 59.74
C TYR A 510 32.21 11.01 59.06
N ALA A 511 31.59 9.98 58.58
CA ALA A 511 30.27 10.08 57.97
C ALA A 511 29.49 8.77 58.13
N ARG A 512 28.20 8.83 58.45
CA ARG A 512 27.26 7.72 58.41
C ARG A 512 25.99 8.17 57.74
N TYR A 513 25.47 7.27 56.93
CA TYR A 513 24.20 7.39 56.26
C TYR A 513 23.13 6.62 57.05
N PHE A 514 21.98 7.22 57.27
CA PHE A 514 20.85 6.62 57.93
C PHE A 514 19.61 6.69 57.04
#